data_d5ee4ca0e315330c29b6d0852e1bd296
#
_entry.id   d5ee4ca0e315330c29b6d0852e1bd296
#
_cell.length_a   1.000
_cell.length_b   1.000
_cell.length_c   1.000
_cell.angle_alpha   90.00
_cell.angle_beta   90.00
_cell.angle_gamma   90.00
#
_symmetry.space_group_name_H-M   'P 1'
#
loop_
_entity.id
_entity.type
_entity.pdbx_description
1 polymer ?
#
loop_
_entity_poly.entity_id
_entity_poly.type
_entity_poly.pdbx_seq_one_letter_code
_entity_poly.pdbx_strand_id
1 'polypeptide(L)'
;GEGAGVVVMEELEHALARGAHIYAEVVGFGMNADAYHITAPDPSGEMPALCMQQAIDDAGMKPEDVDYINAHGTSTHRNDLNETLAAKKVFGDHAYKMTISSNKSMTGHLLGAAGGVEAIATVMTIENGIIPPTINYEDPDLEEGLDLDYVPNVARKAEVRAALSNNFGFGGHNATILFKKYQA
;
A
#
# COMPACT_ATOMS: atom_id res chain seq x y z
N GLY A 1 -1.26 -7.08 -16.99
CA GLY A 1 -2.06 -8.16 -16.43
C GLY A 1 -3.56 -7.92 -16.61
N GLU A 2 -4.37 -8.92 -16.36
CA GLU A 2 -5.83 -8.81 -16.33
C GLU A 2 -6.39 -9.60 -15.14
N GLY A 3 -7.53 -9.18 -14.60
CA GLY A 3 -8.14 -9.82 -13.46
C GLY A 3 -9.29 -9.03 -12.87
N ALA A 4 -9.79 -9.51 -11.75
CA ALA A 4 -10.80 -8.83 -10.95
C ALA A 4 -10.61 -9.16 -9.47
N GLY A 5 -10.94 -8.21 -8.60
CA GLY A 5 -11.00 -8.39 -7.15
C GLY A 5 -12.33 -7.91 -6.64
N VAL A 6 -13.00 -8.71 -5.81
CA VAL A 6 -14.25 -8.36 -5.15
C VAL A 6 -14.10 -8.58 -3.67
N VAL A 7 -14.40 -7.56 -2.87
CA VAL A 7 -14.44 -7.63 -1.41
C VAL A 7 -15.88 -7.41 -0.92
N VAL A 8 -16.27 -8.14 0.11
CA VAL A 8 -17.54 -7.90 0.81
C VAL A 8 -17.24 -7.01 2.00
N MET A 9 -17.81 -5.82 2.00
CA MET A 9 -17.70 -4.86 3.10
C MET A 9 -19.01 -4.87 3.89
N GLU A 10 -18.88 -4.94 5.21
CA GLU A 10 -20.03 -4.91 6.12
C GLU A 10 -19.75 -3.91 7.24
N GLU A 11 -20.81 -3.36 7.77
CA GLU A 11 -20.75 -2.61 9.01
C GLU A 11 -20.39 -3.57 10.16
N LEU A 12 -19.55 -3.11 11.09
CA LEU A 12 -18.94 -3.95 12.12
C LEU A 12 -19.99 -4.68 12.99
N GLU A 13 -20.98 -3.98 13.50
CA GLU A 13 -22.01 -4.56 14.37
C GLU A 13 -22.86 -5.60 13.61
N HIS A 14 -23.09 -5.38 12.31
CA HIS A 14 -23.79 -6.35 11.47
C HIS A 14 -22.98 -7.63 11.31
N ALA A 15 -21.67 -7.51 11.04
CA ALA A 15 -20.77 -8.66 10.90
C ALA A 15 -20.68 -9.47 12.21
N LEU A 16 -20.56 -8.77 13.35
CA LEU A 16 -20.51 -9.38 14.69
C LEU A 16 -21.83 -10.08 15.03
N ALA A 17 -22.98 -9.46 14.76
CA ALA A 17 -24.30 -10.03 15.06
C ALA A 17 -24.57 -11.36 14.38
N ARG A 18 -23.99 -11.58 13.17
CA ARG A 18 -24.11 -12.85 12.45
C ARG A 18 -22.95 -13.82 12.66
N GLY A 19 -21.98 -13.47 13.51
CA GLY A 19 -20.80 -14.30 13.78
C GLY A 19 -19.86 -14.43 12.58
N ALA A 20 -19.73 -13.37 11.76
CA ALA A 20 -18.84 -13.38 10.62
C ALA A 20 -17.37 -13.46 11.03
N HIS A 21 -16.56 -14.15 10.23
CA HIS A 21 -15.11 -13.98 10.31
C HIS A 21 -14.73 -12.63 9.72
N ILE A 22 -14.03 -11.81 10.49
CA ILE A 22 -13.56 -10.48 10.07
C ILE A 22 -12.08 -10.57 9.78
N TYR A 23 -11.71 -10.44 8.50
CA TYR A 23 -10.33 -10.54 8.04
C TYR A 23 -9.51 -9.30 8.39
N ALA A 24 -10.10 -8.12 8.24
CA ALA A 24 -9.51 -6.84 8.60
C ALA A 24 -10.60 -5.76 8.66
N GLU A 25 -10.26 -4.62 9.23
CA GLU A 25 -11.07 -3.41 9.20
C GLU A 25 -10.52 -2.43 8.15
N VAL A 26 -11.39 -1.79 7.39
CA VAL A 26 -11.05 -0.61 6.60
C VAL A 26 -11.22 0.59 7.51
N VAL A 27 -10.12 1.21 7.91
CA VAL A 27 -10.13 2.24 8.96
C VAL A 27 -9.78 3.63 8.47
N GLY A 28 -9.18 3.75 7.29
CA GLY A 28 -8.81 5.05 6.76
C GLY A 28 -8.74 5.09 5.24
N PHE A 29 -8.98 6.25 4.67
CA PHE A 29 -8.95 6.51 3.25
C PHE A 29 -8.37 7.88 2.95
N GLY A 30 -7.47 7.95 1.96
CA GLY A 30 -6.93 9.18 1.41
C GLY A 30 -7.13 9.24 -0.09
N MET A 31 -7.42 10.42 -0.62
CA MET A 31 -7.56 10.65 -2.06
C MET A 31 -7.22 12.09 -2.42
N ASN A 32 -6.38 12.26 -3.44
CA ASN A 32 -6.05 13.57 -3.99
C ASN A 32 -5.58 13.45 -5.44
N ALA A 33 -5.06 14.53 -5.98
CA ALA A 33 -4.48 14.53 -7.31
C ALA A 33 -3.24 15.42 -7.39
N ASP A 34 -2.26 14.99 -8.18
CA ASP A 34 -0.99 15.74 -8.39
C ASP A 34 -1.22 17.08 -9.09
N ALA A 35 -2.19 17.15 -9.99
CA ALA A 35 -2.41 18.30 -10.89
C ALA A 35 -1.14 18.72 -11.68
N TYR A 36 -0.27 17.75 -11.97
CA TYR A 36 1.05 17.99 -12.56
C TYR A 36 1.12 17.61 -14.04
N HIS A 37 0.85 16.36 -14.39
CA HIS A 37 0.99 15.86 -15.76
C HIS A 37 -0.01 14.73 -16.02
N ILE A 38 -0.36 14.50 -17.29
CA ILE A 38 -1.38 13.52 -17.69
C ILE A 38 -0.98 12.07 -17.35
N THR A 39 0.31 11.73 -17.33
CA THR A 39 0.80 10.36 -17.06
C THR A 39 1.95 10.29 -16.08
N ALA A 40 2.78 11.33 -15.96
CA ALA A 40 3.91 11.34 -15.05
C ALA A 40 3.50 11.79 -13.64
N PRO A 41 3.97 11.11 -12.58
CA PRO A 41 3.79 11.59 -11.22
C PRO A 41 4.57 12.88 -10.99
N ASP A 42 4.11 13.72 -10.08
CA ASP A 42 4.84 14.89 -9.63
C ASP A 42 6.12 14.44 -8.91
N PRO A 43 7.31 14.81 -9.39
CA PRO A 43 8.58 14.33 -8.84
C PRO A 43 8.82 14.74 -7.37
N SER A 44 8.05 15.68 -6.83
CA SER A 44 8.16 16.08 -5.43
C SER A 44 7.74 14.98 -4.45
N GLY A 45 6.85 14.05 -4.83
CA GLY A 45 6.25 13.06 -3.96
C GLY A 45 5.33 13.65 -2.88
N GLU A 46 4.95 14.92 -2.99
CA GLU A 46 4.12 15.58 -1.97
C GLU A 46 2.69 15.08 -1.95
N MET A 47 2.08 14.93 -3.13
CA MET A 47 0.67 14.54 -3.18
C MET A 47 0.45 13.06 -2.82
N PRO A 48 1.27 12.10 -3.27
CA PRO A 48 1.24 10.74 -2.73
C PRO A 48 1.49 10.68 -1.21
N ALA A 49 2.44 11.47 -0.69
CA ALA A 49 2.67 11.56 0.76
C ALA A 49 1.43 12.08 1.51
N LEU A 50 0.84 13.17 1.02
CA LEU A 50 -0.38 13.71 1.59
C LEU A 50 -1.54 12.71 1.52
N CYS A 51 -1.65 11.93 0.44
CA CYS A 51 -2.66 10.89 0.29
C CYS A 51 -2.53 9.79 1.37
N MET A 52 -1.31 9.30 1.60
CA MET A 52 -1.03 8.35 2.67
C MET A 52 -1.30 8.96 4.06
N GLN A 53 -0.88 10.22 4.29
CA GLN A 53 -1.15 10.91 5.55
C GLN A 53 -2.64 11.08 5.82
N GLN A 54 -3.44 11.44 4.79
CA GLN A 54 -4.89 11.53 4.91
C GLN A 54 -5.52 10.21 5.37
N ALA A 55 -5.09 9.07 4.83
CA ALA A 55 -5.59 7.76 5.25
C ALA A 55 -5.23 7.43 6.72
N ILE A 56 -4.04 7.82 7.16
CA ILE A 56 -3.58 7.64 8.54
C ILE A 56 -4.37 8.56 9.49
N ASP A 57 -4.57 9.81 9.11
CA ASP A 57 -5.33 10.80 9.89
C ASP A 57 -6.81 10.40 10.01
N ASP A 58 -7.43 9.93 8.91
CA ASP A 58 -8.81 9.44 8.88
C ASP A 58 -9.01 8.24 9.82
N ALA A 59 -8.00 7.38 9.92
CA ALA A 59 -7.97 6.26 10.87
C ALA A 59 -7.72 6.68 12.33
N GLY A 60 -7.37 7.93 12.60
CA GLY A 60 -6.94 8.39 13.92
C GLY A 60 -5.65 7.71 14.41
N MET A 61 -4.84 7.23 13.51
CA MET A 61 -3.58 6.52 13.79
C MET A 61 -2.36 7.43 13.63
N LYS A 62 -1.20 6.90 13.97
CA LYS A 62 0.10 7.54 13.73
C LYS A 62 0.87 6.79 12.66
N PRO A 63 1.80 7.43 11.95
CA PRO A 63 2.67 6.74 10.98
C PRO A 63 3.38 5.50 11.56
N GLU A 64 3.79 5.56 12.83
CA GLU A 64 4.49 4.45 13.50
C GLU A 64 3.62 3.22 13.77
N ASP A 65 2.31 3.34 13.62
CA ASP A 65 1.36 2.23 13.78
C ASP A 65 1.24 1.37 12.50
N VAL A 66 1.76 1.87 11.37
CA VAL A 66 1.73 1.18 10.07
C VAL A 66 2.97 0.30 9.91
N ASP A 67 2.76 -0.99 9.68
CA ASP A 67 3.84 -1.98 9.57
C ASP A 67 4.21 -2.30 8.11
N TYR A 68 3.29 -2.09 7.17
CA TYR A 68 3.44 -2.53 5.78
C TYR A 68 2.76 -1.58 4.78
N ILE A 69 3.37 -1.42 3.61
CA ILE A 69 2.76 -0.80 2.43
C ILE A 69 2.72 -1.81 1.29
N ASN A 70 1.52 -2.10 0.79
CA ASN A 70 1.33 -2.66 -0.53
C ASN A 70 1.40 -1.51 -1.53
N ALA A 71 2.54 -1.39 -2.17
CA ALA A 71 2.86 -0.24 -3.00
C ALA A 71 2.16 -0.27 -4.36
N HIS A 72 1.93 0.90 -4.93
CA HIS A 72 1.61 1.02 -6.34
C HIS A 72 2.71 0.38 -7.20
N GLY A 73 3.98 0.68 -6.93
CA GLY A 73 5.16 -0.09 -7.32
C GLY A 73 5.14 -0.69 -8.72
N THR A 74 5.09 0.16 -9.75
CA THR A 74 4.94 -0.25 -11.16
C THR A 74 6.23 -0.70 -11.82
N SER A 75 7.36 -0.66 -11.12
CA SER A 75 8.70 -0.89 -11.67
C SER A 75 9.07 0.11 -12.77
N THR A 76 8.51 1.30 -12.71
CA THR A 76 8.96 2.44 -13.51
C THR A 76 9.79 3.35 -12.63
N HIS A 77 10.95 3.79 -13.12
CA HIS A 77 11.89 4.62 -12.36
C HIS A 77 11.19 5.81 -11.66
N ARG A 78 10.34 6.55 -12.37
CA ARG A 78 9.64 7.71 -11.83
C ARG A 78 8.67 7.37 -10.71
N ASN A 79 7.90 6.28 -10.87
CA ASN A 79 6.94 5.89 -9.85
C ASN A 79 7.65 5.41 -8.59
N ASP A 80 8.62 4.51 -8.75
CA ASP A 80 9.24 3.85 -7.61
C ASP A 80 10.05 4.84 -6.76
N LEU A 81 10.75 5.78 -7.42
CA LEU A 81 11.42 6.88 -6.75
C LEU A 81 10.44 7.82 -6.04
N ASN A 82 9.35 8.19 -6.71
CA ASN A 82 8.33 9.07 -6.16
C ASN A 82 7.62 8.47 -4.93
N GLU A 83 7.22 7.20 -5.03
CA GLU A 83 6.54 6.50 -3.94
C GLU A 83 7.47 6.28 -2.74
N THR A 84 8.74 5.94 -2.99
CA THR A 84 9.76 5.85 -1.94
C THR A 84 9.96 7.20 -1.23
N LEU A 85 10.07 8.27 -2.00
CA LEU A 85 10.21 9.63 -1.44
C LEU A 85 8.97 10.01 -0.61
N ALA A 86 7.78 9.69 -1.10
CA ALA A 86 6.53 9.92 -0.40
C ALA A 86 6.46 9.14 0.92
N ALA A 87 6.85 7.85 0.91
CA ALA A 87 6.93 7.05 2.12
C ALA A 87 7.91 7.65 3.15
N LYS A 88 9.11 8.06 2.71
CA LYS A 88 10.07 8.73 3.60
C LYS A 88 9.53 10.03 4.20
N LYS A 89 8.77 10.82 3.43
CA LYS A 89 8.14 12.05 3.93
C LYS A 89 7.11 11.79 5.02
N VAL A 90 6.28 10.75 4.88
CA VAL A 90 5.24 10.42 5.85
C VAL A 90 5.81 9.76 7.10
N PHE A 91 6.71 8.79 6.90
CA PHE A 91 7.15 7.89 7.96
C PHE A 91 8.47 8.28 8.61
N GLY A 92 9.24 9.21 7.99
CA GLY A 92 10.54 9.62 8.52
C GLY A 92 11.45 8.41 8.79
N ASP A 93 12.03 8.33 9.98
CA ASP A 93 12.90 7.21 10.41
C ASP A 93 12.13 5.87 10.52
N HIS A 94 10.80 5.91 10.62
CA HIS A 94 9.99 4.70 10.64
C HIS A 94 9.94 4.01 9.28
N ALA A 95 10.10 4.73 8.17
CA ALA A 95 10.18 4.16 6.82
C ALA A 95 11.25 3.06 6.69
N TYR A 96 12.33 3.15 7.46
CA TYR A 96 13.41 2.15 7.50
C TYR A 96 13.15 0.96 8.44
N LYS A 97 12.02 0.96 9.15
CA LYS A 97 11.62 -0.10 10.09
C LYS A 97 10.42 -0.90 9.60
N MET A 98 9.68 -0.34 8.66
CA MET A 98 8.53 -0.98 8.02
C MET A 98 8.94 -1.65 6.71
N THR A 99 8.03 -2.41 6.12
CA THR A 99 8.25 -3.09 4.84
C THR A 99 7.35 -2.54 3.75
N ILE A 100 7.85 -2.54 2.52
CA ILE A 100 7.12 -2.12 1.33
C ILE A 100 7.28 -3.22 0.28
N SER A 101 6.21 -3.67 -0.36
CA SER A 101 6.35 -4.56 -1.51
C SER A 101 5.28 -4.29 -2.56
N SER A 102 5.55 -4.67 -3.81
CA SER A 102 4.59 -4.56 -4.89
C SER A 102 4.20 -5.93 -5.44
N ASN A 103 2.92 -6.26 -5.32
CA ASN A 103 2.35 -7.47 -5.89
C ASN A 103 2.36 -7.45 -7.43
N LYS A 104 2.51 -6.27 -8.04
CA LYS A 104 2.60 -6.13 -9.50
C LYS A 104 3.82 -6.86 -10.09
N SER A 105 4.86 -7.09 -9.27
CA SER A 105 5.99 -7.93 -9.67
C SER A 105 5.57 -9.36 -10.03
N MET A 106 4.48 -9.87 -9.43
CA MET A 106 3.93 -11.21 -9.66
C MET A 106 2.72 -11.22 -10.60
N THR A 107 1.84 -10.21 -10.49
CA THR A 107 0.55 -10.19 -11.21
C THR A 107 0.59 -9.35 -12.48
N GLY A 108 1.60 -8.50 -12.64
CA GLY A 108 1.56 -7.41 -13.60
C GLY A 108 0.60 -6.30 -13.15
N HIS A 109 0.54 -5.23 -13.91
CA HIS A 109 -0.39 -4.13 -13.63
C HIS A 109 -1.76 -4.41 -14.24
N LEU A 110 -2.79 -4.54 -13.39
CA LEU A 110 -4.15 -4.89 -13.81
C LEU A 110 -5.04 -3.66 -14.09
N LEU A 111 -4.46 -2.47 -14.16
CA LEU A 111 -5.17 -1.21 -14.37
C LEU A 111 -6.30 -1.03 -13.34
N GLY A 112 -7.55 -0.87 -13.77
CA GLY A 112 -8.69 -0.69 -12.87
C GLY A 112 -8.96 -1.84 -11.89
N ALA A 113 -8.46 -3.05 -12.16
CA ALA A 113 -8.58 -4.19 -11.25
C ALA A 113 -7.45 -4.26 -10.21
N ALA A 114 -6.35 -3.51 -10.38
CA ALA A 114 -5.18 -3.57 -9.51
C ALA A 114 -5.55 -3.32 -8.03
N GLY A 115 -6.28 -2.25 -7.75
CA GLY A 115 -6.67 -1.90 -6.38
C GLY A 115 -7.49 -2.98 -5.67
N GLY A 116 -8.41 -3.64 -6.36
CA GLY A 116 -9.21 -4.73 -5.80
C GLY A 116 -8.36 -5.95 -5.44
N VAL A 117 -7.45 -6.36 -6.34
CA VAL A 117 -6.54 -7.49 -6.09
C VAL A 117 -5.53 -7.17 -4.99
N GLU A 118 -4.98 -5.96 -4.99
CA GLU A 118 -4.01 -5.50 -3.99
C GLU A 118 -4.65 -5.32 -2.61
N ALA A 119 -5.90 -4.85 -2.53
CA ALA A 119 -6.66 -4.82 -1.28
C ALA A 119 -6.81 -6.23 -0.68
N ILE A 120 -7.19 -7.21 -1.50
CA ILE A 120 -7.28 -8.62 -1.06
C ILE A 120 -5.92 -9.12 -0.56
N ALA A 121 -4.85 -8.89 -1.32
CA ALA A 121 -3.50 -9.30 -0.93
C ALA A 121 -3.06 -8.65 0.39
N THR A 122 -3.38 -7.36 0.59
CA THR A 122 -3.09 -6.62 1.83
C THR A 122 -3.86 -7.20 3.02
N VAL A 123 -5.16 -7.46 2.87
CA VAL A 123 -5.98 -8.10 3.91
C VAL A 123 -5.45 -9.49 4.25
N MET A 124 -5.09 -10.29 3.24
CA MET A 124 -4.51 -11.63 3.47
C MET A 124 -3.11 -11.58 4.09
N THR A 125 -2.36 -10.51 3.85
CA THR A 125 -1.09 -10.26 4.55
C THR A 125 -1.30 -10.04 6.04
N ILE A 126 -2.28 -9.23 6.42
CA ILE A 126 -2.67 -8.98 7.82
C ILE A 126 -3.14 -10.29 8.49
N GLU A 127 -4.01 -11.04 7.82
CA GLU A 127 -4.61 -12.26 8.34
C GLU A 127 -3.57 -13.36 8.58
N ASN A 128 -2.69 -13.59 7.61
CA ASN A 128 -1.74 -14.72 7.67
C ASN A 128 -0.37 -14.35 8.25
N GLY A 129 -0.06 -13.07 8.42
CA GLY A 129 1.27 -12.65 8.85
C GLY A 129 2.36 -13.01 7.85
N ILE A 130 2.07 -12.93 6.56
CA ILE A 130 3.02 -13.23 5.48
C ILE A 130 3.02 -12.06 4.50
N ILE A 131 4.13 -11.34 4.43
CA ILE A 131 4.32 -10.24 3.50
C ILE A 131 4.78 -10.83 2.16
N PRO A 132 4.05 -10.55 1.05
CA PRO A 132 4.45 -10.99 -0.27
C PRO A 132 5.71 -10.26 -0.73
N PRO A 133 6.57 -10.91 -1.53
CA PRO A 133 7.80 -10.28 -2.02
C PRO A 133 7.57 -9.37 -3.21
N THR A 134 8.53 -8.48 -3.44
CA THR A 134 8.79 -7.92 -4.77
C THR A 134 9.74 -8.87 -5.49
N ILE A 135 9.23 -9.68 -6.44
CA ILE A 135 10.07 -10.62 -7.19
C ILE A 135 10.80 -9.95 -8.36
N ASN A 136 11.81 -10.62 -8.92
CA ASN A 136 12.69 -10.10 -9.96
C ASN A 136 13.48 -8.86 -9.52
N TYR A 137 13.77 -8.77 -8.23
CA TYR A 137 14.56 -7.69 -7.64
C TYR A 137 16.03 -8.13 -7.65
N GLU A 138 16.79 -7.75 -8.67
CA GLU A 138 18.17 -8.19 -8.89
C GLU A 138 19.17 -7.06 -8.61
N ASP A 139 18.91 -5.87 -9.14
CA ASP A 139 19.80 -4.72 -9.06
C ASP A 139 19.14 -3.59 -8.24
N PRO A 140 19.46 -3.44 -6.93
CA PRO A 140 18.93 -2.36 -6.11
C PRO A 140 19.51 -1.01 -6.50
N ASP A 141 18.63 -0.02 -6.71
CA ASP A 141 18.99 1.33 -7.14
C ASP A 141 19.22 2.27 -5.94
N LEU A 142 20.20 1.90 -5.09
CA LEU A 142 20.47 2.56 -3.82
C LEU A 142 20.97 4.00 -4.01
N GLU A 143 21.72 4.28 -5.07
CA GLU A 143 22.29 5.60 -5.36
C GLU A 143 21.20 6.63 -5.66
N GLU A 144 20.08 6.20 -6.20
CA GLU A 144 18.88 7.02 -6.45
C GLU A 144 18.00 7.20 -5.20
N GLY A 145 18.36 6.58 -4.08
CA GLY A 145 17.62 6.67 -2.82
C GLY A 145 16.50 5.66 -2.66
N LEU A 146 16.51 4.58 -3.45
CA LEU A 146 15.62 3.42 -3.31
C LEU A 146 16.23 2.44 -2.30
N ASP A 147 16.29 2.84 -1.03
CA ASP A 147 17.05 2.18 0.04
C ASP A 147 16.16 1.65 1.19
N LEU A 148 14.85 1.55 0.98
CA LEU A 148 13.91 0.97 1.93
C LEU A 148 13.87 -0.57 1.79
N ASP A 149 13.15 -1.24 2.70
CA ASP A 149 12.96 -2.69 2.65
C ASP A 149 11.81 -3.07 1.71
N TYR A 150 12.13 -3.44 0.47
CA TYR A 150 11.16 -3.82 -0.55
C TYR A 150 10.83 -5.31 -0.58
N VAL A 151 11.21 -6.08 0.44
CA VAL A 151 10.98 -7.54 0.55
C VAL A 151 11.45 -8.28 -0.72
N PRO A 152 12.76 -8.26 -1.03
CA PRO A 152 13.24 -8.78 -2.30
C PRO A 152 13.06 -10.30 -2.42
N ASN A 153 12.43 -10.73 -3.51
CA ASN A 153 12.34 -12.09 -4.05
C ASN A 153 11.69 -13.17 -3.16
N VAL A 154 11.74 -13.06 -1.84
CA VAL A 154 11.25 -14.09 -0.91
C VAL A 154 10.24 -13.52 0.07
N ALA A 155 9.06 -14.16 0.17
CA ALA A 155 8.04 -13.79 1.13
C ALA A 155 8.58 -13.87 2.58
N ARG A 156 8.11 -12.97 3.45
CA ARG A 156 8.57 -12.87 4.84
C ARG A 156 7.42 -13.04 5.81
N LYS A 157 7.65 -13.82 6.85
CA LYS A 157 6.75 -13.84 8.01
C LYS A 157 6.99 -12.61 8.87
N ALA A 158 5.92 -11.88 9.15
CA ALA A 158 5.92 -10.73 10.05
C ALA A 158 4.52 -10.52 10.63
N GLU A 159 4.45 -9.97 11.83
CA GLU A 159 3.19 -9.46 12.34
C GLU A 159 2.89 -8.13 11.64
N VAL A 160 1.70 -8.05 11.02
CA VAL A 160 1.21 -6.84 10.37
C VAL A 160 -0.10 -6.44 11.05
N ARG A 161 -0.06 -5.36 11.82
CA ARG A 161 -1.22 -4.82 12.56
C ARG A 161 -2.01 -3.84 11.72
N ALA A 162 -1.31 -3.03 10.93
CA ALA A 162 -1.91 -2.11 9.98
C ALA A 162 -1.08 -2.01 8.70
N ALA A 163 -1.77 -1.86 7.58
CA ALA A 163 -1.15 -1.79 6.26
C ALA A 163 -1.85 -0.79 5.35
N LEU A 164 -1.07 -0.05 4.57
CA LEU A 164 -1.57 0.78 3.47
C LEU A 164 -1.58 0.00 2.16
N SER A 165 -2.56 0.29 1.32
CA SER A 165 -2.58 -0.10 -0.10
C SER A 165 -2.67 1.15 -0.95
N ASN A 166 -1.64 1.40 -1.76
CA ASN A 166 -1.50 2.59 -2.58
C ASN A 166 -1.86 2.33 -4.04
N ASN A 167 -2.59 3.26 -4.65
CA ASN A 167 -2.84 3.27 -6.08
C ASN A 167 -2.67 4.69 -6.63
N PHE A 168 -1.72 4.87 -7.55
CA PHE A 168 -1.40 6.14 -8.19
C PHE A 168 -1.64 6.00 -9.70
N GLY A 169 -2.63 6.72 -10.20
CA GLY A 169 -3.13 6.53 -11.56
C GLY A 169 -2.76 7.67 -12.51
N PHE A 170 -2.86 7.39 -13.81
CA PHE A 170 -2.77 8.40 -14.84
C PHE A 170 -3.82 9.51 -14.61
N GLY A 171 -3.48 10.74 -14.98
CA GLY A 171 -4.23 11.93 -14.61
C GLY A 171 -3.80 12.50 -13.24
N GLY A 172 -2.81 11.87 -12.59
CA GLY A 172 -2.31 12.27 -11.29
C GLY A 172 -3.21 11.86 -10.12
N HIS A 173 -4.09 10.89 -10.32
CA HIS A 173 -4.98 10.42 -9.27
C HIS A 173 -4.23 9.58 -8.24
N ASN A 174 -4.33 9.93 -6.96
CA ASN A 174 -3.76 9.18 -5.85
C ASN A 174 -4.88 8.69 -4.93
N ALA A 175 -4.83 7.42 -4.56
CA ALA A 175 -5.71 6.83 -3.57
C ALA A 175 -4.93 5.88 -2.65
N THR A 176 -5.22 5.96 -1.36
CA THR A 176 -4.63 5.10 -0.33
C THR A 176 -5.73 4.59 0.58
N ILE A 177 -5.74 3.30 0.85
CA ILE A 177 -6.63 2.67 1.83
C ILE A 177 -5.78 2.13 2.97
N LEU A 178 -6.21 2.36 4.20
CA LEU A 178 -5.60 1.80 5.40
C LEU A 178 -6.46 0.66 5.94
N PHE A 179 -5.85 -0.50 6.02
CA PHE A 179 -6.42 -1.70 6.64
C PHE A 179 -5.78 -1.95 8.01
N LYS A 180 -6.58 -2.42 8.96
CA LYS A 180 -6.13 -2.76 10.31
C LYS A 180 -6.60 -4.14 10.69
N LYS A 181 -5.76 -4.87 11.41
CA LYS A 181 -6.11 -6.16 11.99
C LYS A 181 -7.27 -6.00 12.96
N TYR A 182 -8.33 -6.75 12.74
CA TYR A 182 -9.43 -6.80 13.69
C TYR A 182 -8.97 -7.47 14.99
N GLN A 183 -9.33 -6.87 16.12
CA GLN A 183 -9.11 -7.40 17.46
C GLN A 183 -10.46 -7.48 18.16
N ALA A 184 -10.91 -8.72 18.47
CA ALA A 184 -12.15 -9.00 19.16
C ALA A 184 -12.13 -8.54 20.63
#